data_e6fac6ea6aaf921a05557ae1e70e74e0
#
_entry.id   e6fac6ea6aaf921a05557ae1e70e74e0
#
_cell.length_a   1.000
_cell.length_b   1.000
_cell.length_c   1.000
_cell.angle_alpha   90.00
_cell.angle_beta   90.00
_cell.angle_gamma   90.00
#
_symmetry.space_group_name_H-M   'P 1'
#
loop_
_entity.id
_entity.type
_entity.pdbx_description
1 polymer ?
#
loop_
_entity_poly.entity_id
_entity_poly.type
_entity_poly.pdbx_seq_one_letter_code
_entity_poly.pdbx_strand_id
1 'polypeptide(L)'
;LFAQPQTHVRDLFLKAGLDREDYTTGVLDGTFTIRNSGKKDIPAGMKLNYSIDGISTKLNWEGRNGSGRVQTDNRGRLDSGTLEVPPIPSGGEVQISLNRKFPGVKPWTAETPNLYRVTYSLNGKDTRSVNIGFRSVEIADNGAVLINGRAVKFKGVNRHEAHPDYGRAIPREVMEKDVQIIKAHNISTVRCSHYPNHPYFYELCDRYGLYVTDEANCEAHGIRNSSMDISRKPSEHKG
;
A
#
# COMPACT_ATOMS: atom_id res chain seq x y z
N LEU A 1 -4.42 8.21 21.28
CA LEU A 1 -3.12 8.81 21.65
C LEU A 1 -2.02 7.80 21.38
N PHE A 2 -0.96 8.24 20.72
CA PHE A 2 0.27 7.47 20.55
C PHE A 2 1.46 8.40 20.87
N ALA A 3 2.54 7.80 21.36
CA ALA A 3 3.79 8.49 21.63
C ALA A 3 4.83 8.07 20.58
N GLN A 4 5.68 8.99 20.21
CA GLN A 4 6.81 8.73 19.32
C GLN A 4 8.05 9.52 19.79
N PRO A 5 9.26 9.08 19.45
CA PRO A 5 10.49 9.81 19.79
C PRO A 5 10.47 11.23 19.20
N GLN A 6 11.18 12.14 19.86
CA GLN A 6 11.33 13.52 19.32
C GLN A 6 11.97 13.53 17.92
N THR A 7 12.90 12.60 17.68
CA THR A 7 13.46 12.39 16.34
C THR A 7 12.94 11.06 15.82
N HIS A 8 12.20 11.08 14.74
CA HIS A 8 11.50 9.92 14.19
C HIS A 8 11.35 10.01 12.67
N VAL A 9 11.11 8.89 12.04
CA VAL A 9 10.65 8.86 10.64
C VAL A 9 9.20 9.31 10.62
N ARG A 10 8.96 10.54 10.16
CA ARG A 10 7.63 11.14 10.07
C ARG A 10 6.81 10.57 8.93
N ASP A 11 7.48 10.33 7.80
CA ASP A 11 6.85 9.84 6.59
C ASP A 11 7.77 8.89 5.84
N LEU A 12 7.16 7.89 5.19
CA LEU A 12 7.83 6.92 4.36
C LEU A 12 7.04 6.72 3.08
N PHE A 13 7.65 7.06 1.96
CA PHE A 13 7.11 6.77 0.64
C PHE A 13 7.99 5.69 -0.03
N LEU A 14 7.39 4.56 -0.39
CA LEU A 14 8.06 3.47 -1.11
C LEU A 14 7.27 3.12 -2.38
N LYS A 15 7.92 3.24 -3.52
CA LYS A 15 7.39 2.81 -4.81
C LYS A 15 8.20 1.61 -5.30
N ALA A 16 7.58 0.44 -5.27
CA ALA A 16 8.16 -0.82 -5.73
C ALA A 16 7.61 -1.16 -7.11
N GLY A 17 8.36 -0.82 -8.14
CA GLY A 17 8.05 -1.08 -9.56
C GLY A 17 8.83 -2.25 -10.11
N LEU A 18 8.58 -2.56 -11.39
CA LEU A 18 9.37 -3.48 -12.19
C LEU A 18 9.97 -2.73 -13.38
N ASP A 19 11.17 -3.15 -13.76
CA ASP A 19 11.74 -2.73 -15.04
C ASP A 19 10.86 -3.25 -16.18
N ARG A 20 10.50 -2.38 -17.12
CA ARG A 20 9.56 -2.71 -18.19
C ARG A 20 10.18 -3.52 -19.33
N GLU A 21 11.49 -3.67 -19.34
CA GLU A 21 12.17 -4.48 -20.35
C GLU A 21 12.04 -5.99 -20.04
N ASP A 22 12.03 -6.37 -18.76
CA ASP A 22 12.05 -7.78 -18.36
C ASP A 22 10.94 -8.20 -17.39
N TYR A 23 10.31 -7.24 -16.69
CA TYR A 23 9.31 -7.47 -15.64
C TYR A 23 9.76 -8.44 -14.52
N THR A 24 11.07 -8.61 -14.38
CA THR A 24 11.70 -9.45 -13.34
C THR A 24 12.70 -8.68 -12.49
N THR A 25 13.18 -7.53 -12.97
CA THR A 25 14.03 -6.63 -12.21
C THR A 25 13.18 -5.67 -11.40
N GLY A 26 13.22 -5.78 -10.07
CA GLY A 26 12.55 -4.87 -9.14
C GLY A 26 13.25 -3.51 -9.12
N VAL A 27 12.46 -2.43 -9.16
CA VAL A 27 12.94 -1.06 -9.00
C VAL A 27 12.28 -0.48 -7.77
N LEU A 28 13.08 -0.14 -6.77
CA LEU A 28 12.61 0.47 -5.53
C LEU A 28 13.06 1.94 -5.48
N ASP A 29 12.10 2.84 -5.44
CA ASP A 29 12.29 4.26 -5.15
C ASP A 29 11.69 4.54 -3.78
N GLY A 30 12.53 4.92 -2.81
CA GLY A 30 12.15 5.16 -1.44
C GLY A 30 12.56 6.54 -0.96
N THR A 31 11.69 7.20 -0.19
CA THR A 31 12.00 8.44 0.51
C THR A 31 11.57 8.32 1.96
N PHE A 32 12.50 8.57 2.87
CA PHE A 32 12.25 8.69 4.31
C PHE A 32 12.32 10.15 4.70
N THR A 33 11.26 10.70 5.27
CA THR A 33 11.25 12.03 5.86
C THR A 33 11.47 11.90 7.36
N ILE A 34 12.59 12.42 7.85
CA ILE A 34 12.97 12.36 9.26
C ILE A 34 12.76 13.72 9.87
N ARG A 35 11.99 13.77 10.96
CA ARG A 35 11.67 15.00 11.70
C ARG A 35 12.38 15.04 13.04
N ASN A 36 12.91 16.20 13.38
CA ASN A 36 13.36 16.57 14.71
C ASN A 36 12.34 17.50 15.37
N SER A 37 11.49 16.96 16.26
CA SER A 37 10.54 17.74 17.06
C SER A 37 11.14 18.25 18.38
N GLY A 38 12.43 18.01 18.59
CA GLY A 38 13.16 18.46 19.78
C GLY A 38 13.59 19.91 19.69
N LYS A 39 14.06 20.46 20.82
CA LYS A 39 14.52 21.84 20.95
C LYS A 39 16.03 22.04 20.64
N LYS A 40 16.72 20.99 20.27
CA LYS A 40 18.15 20.99 19.93
C LYS A 40 18.36 20.43 18.53
N ASP A 41 19.36 20.97 17.84
CA ASP A 41 19.80 20.42 16.56
C ASP A 41 20.32 19.01 16.72
N ILE A 42 20.09 18.17 15.73
CA ILE A 42 20.69 16.85 15.62
C ILE A 42 21.94 16.99 14.72
N PRO A 43 23.14 16.70 15.24
CA PRO A 43 24.38 16.77 14.45
C PRO A 43 24.44 15.65 13.42
N ALA A 44 25.42 15.71 12.52
CA ALA A 44 25.77 14.61 11.63
C ALA A 44 26.11 13.32 12.41
N GLY A 45 25.95 12.17 11.75
CA GLY A 45 26.28 10.85 12.32
C GLY A 45 25.06 10.02 12.74
N MET A 46 23.84 10.54 12.62
CA MET A 46 22.63 9.73 12.76
C MET A 46 22.50 8.78 11.58
N LYS A 47 22.05 7.55 11.84
CA LYS A 47 21.96 6.50 10.82
C LYS A 47 20.55 5.91 10.76
N LEU A 48 20.06 5.69 9.55
CA LEU A 48 18.89 4.88 9.30
C LEU A 48 19.35 3.53 8.75
N ASN A 49 19.15 2.48 9.56
CA ASN A 49 19.39 1.10 9.13
C ASN A 49 18.14 0.55 8.47
N TYR A 50 18.33 -0.22 7.40
CA TYR A 50 17.21 -0.90 6.74
C TYR A 50 17.56 -2.34 6.37
N SER A 51 16.51 -3.13 6.20
CA SER A 51 16.59 -4.45 5.57
C SER A 51 15.34 -4.71 4.73
N ILE A 52 15.51 -5.50 3.67
CA ILE A 52 14.43 -5.93 2.78
C ILE A 52 14.47 -7.45 2.72
N ASP A 53 13.42 -8.08 3.23
CA ASP A 53 13.31 -9.54 3.32
C ASP A 53 12.13 -10.03 2.48
N GLY A 54 12.35 -11.04 1.63
CA GLY A 54 11.28 -11.66 0.86
C GLY A 54 10.29 -12.40 1.77
N ILE A 55 9.01 -12.22 1.53
CA ILE A 55 7.92 -12.89 2.24
C ILE A 55 7.16 -13.77 1.26
N SER A 56 7.01 -15.05 1.59
CA SER A 56 6.11 -15.96 0.91
C SER A 56 4.74 -15.90 1.57
N THR A 57 3.72 -15.66 0.80
CA THR A 57 2.34 -15.83 1.25
C THR A 57 1.78 -17.10 0.62
N LYS A 58 1.42 -18.09 1.45
CA LYS A 58 0.68 -19.26 1.01
C LYS A 58 -0.75 -19.13 1.50
N LEU A 59 -1.70 -19.19 0.58
CA LEU A 59 -3.12 -19.26 0.88
C LEU A 59 -3.49 -20.74 1.06
N ASN A 60 -3.65 -21.16 2.31
CA ASN A 60 -4.17 -22.49 2.63
C ASN A 60 -5.69 -22.37 2.77
N TRP A 61 -6.43 -22.85 1.76
CA TRP A 61 -7.87 -22.91 1.80
C TRP A 61 -8.33 -24.18 2.52
N GLU A 62 -8.97 -24.02 3.66
CA GLU A 62 -9.63 -25.14 4.37
C GLU A 62 -11.12 -25.11 4.07
N GLY A 63 -11.54 -25.99 3.14
CA GLY A 63 -12.94 -26.25 2.83
C GLY A 63 -13.69 -25.19 2.01
N ARG A 64 -14.94 -25.51 1.63
CA ARG A 64 -15.81 -24.65 0.81
C ARG A 64 -16.32 -23.40 1.53
N ASN A 65 -16.11 -23.26 2.82
CA ASN A 65 -16.62 -22.16 3.65
C ASN A 65 -15.68 -20.96 3.80
N GLY A 66 -14.61 -20.90 3.00
CA GLY A 66 -13.76 -19.72 2.89
C GLY A 66 -12.95 -19.36 4.14
N SER A 67 -12.58 -20.33 4.98
CA SER A 67 -11.61 -20.14 6.04
C SER A 67 -10.21 -20.43 5.50
N GLY A 68 -9.61 -19.47 4.82
CA GLY A 68 -8.23 -19.57 4.36
C GLY A 68 -7.30 -18.80 5.28
N ARG A 69 -6.26 -19.46 5.79
CA ARG A 69 -5.19 -18.78 6.51
C ARG A 69 -4.06 -18.42 5.57
N VAL A 70 -3.61 -17.16 5.65
CA VAL A 70 -2.37 -16.75 4.99
C VAL A 70 -1.20 -17.15 5.89
N GLN A 71 -0.42 -18.11 5.43
CA GLN A 71 0.85 -18.43 6.04
C GLN A 71 1.95 -17.60 5.38
N THR A 72 2.78 -16.95 6.17
CA THR A 72 3.91 -16.16 5.68
C THR A 72 5.21 -16.84 6.07
N ASP A 73 6.01 -17.21 5.08
CA ASP A 73 7.35 -17.77 5.26
C ASP A 73 8.39 -16.73 4.81
N ASN A 74 9.51 -16.65 5.54
CA ASN A 74 10.66 -15.84 5.12
C ASN A 74 11.38 -16.52 3.95
N ARG A 75 11.59 -15.77 2.85
CA ARG A 75 12.32 -16.25 1.65
C ARG A 75 13.79 -15.82 1.61
N GLY A 76 14.28 -15.21 2.68
CA GLY A 76 15.63 -14.70 2.78
C GLY A 76 15.75 -13.21 2.51
N ARG A 77 16.93 -12.71 2.80
CA ARG A 77 17.31 -11.30 2.67
C ARG A 77 17.54 -10.94 1.22
N LEU A 78 16.83 -9.88 0.75
CA LEU A 78 17.06 -9.29 -0.57
C LEU A 78 18.15 -8.22 -0.51
N ASP A 79 18.09 -7.33 0.51
CA ASP A 79 19.05 -6.25 0.70
C ASP A 79 19.06 -5.78 2.16
N SER A 80 20.17 -5.15 2.57
CA SER A 80 20.25 -4.42 3.83
C SER A 80 21.35 -3.40 3.79
N GLY A 81 21.23 -2.34 4.55
CA GLY A 81 22.25 -1.31 4.59
C GLY A 81 21.94 -0.22 5.60
N THR A 82 22.76 0.81 5.49
CA THR A 82 22.68 2.00 6.34
C THR A 82 22.70 3.25 5.46
N LEU A 83 21.80 4.18 5.74
CA LEU A 83 21.76 5.50 5.13
C LEU A 83 22.20 6.53 6.16
N GLU A 84 23.10 7.40 5.76
CA GLU A 84 23.52 8.55 6.59
C GLU A 84 22.41 9.60 6.58
N VAL A 85 22.09 10.12 7.77
CA VAL A 85 21.09 11.17 7.93
C VAL A 85 21.80 12.50 8.07
N PRO A 86 21.53 13.50 7.22
CA PRO A 86 22.08 14.83 7.36
C PRO A 86 21.72 15.47 8.72
N PRO A 87 22.45 16.51 9.16
CA PRO A 87 22.07 17.27 10.35
C PRO A 87 20.64 17.79 10.24
N ILE A 88 19.89 17.73 11.34
CA ILE A 88 18.49 18.17 11.36
C ILE A 88 18.35 19.32 12.37
N PRO A 89 18.02 20.54 11.93
CA PRO A 89 17.75 21.65 12.84
C PRO A 89 16.61 21.35 13.82
N SER A 90 16.62 22.04 14.94
CA SER A 90 15.48 22.01 15.89
C SER A 90 14.18 22.36 15.20
N GLY A 91 13.16 21.52 15.34
CA GLY A 91 11.87 21.69 14.66
C GLY A 91 11.88 21.42 13.15
N GLY A 92 13.05 21.08 12.57
CA GLY A 92 13.24 20.83 11.15
C GLY A 92 13.01 19.39 10.72
N GLU A 93 13.14 19.15 9.41
CA GLU A 93 13.09 17.81 8.81
C GLU A 93 14.04 17.69 7.63
N VAL A 94 14.45 16.47 7.33
CA VAL A 94 15.28 16.12 6.17
C VAL A 94 14.70 14.91 5.45
N GLN A 95 14.99 14.82 4.16
CA GLN A 95 14.65 13.66 3.36
C GLN A 95 15.91 12.91 2.96
N ILE A 96 15.85 11.57 3.02
CA ILE A 96 16.88 10.67 2.52
C ILE A 96 16.26 9.64 1.60
N SER A 97 17.01 9.23 0.58
CA SER A 97 16.51 8.34 -0.47
C SER A 97 17.13 6.95 -0.39
N LEU A 98 16.33 5.96 -0.72
CA LEU A 98 16.76 4.57 -0.92
C LEU A 98 16.33 4.11 -2.31
N ASN A 99 17.23 4.22 -3.29
CA ASN A 99 16.96 3.83 -4.66
C ASN A 99 17.78 2.58 -4.99
N ARG A 100 17.14 1.50 -5.40
CA ARG A 100 17.76 0.20 -5.66
C ARG A 100 17.12 -0.51 -6.85
N LYS A 101 17.93 -1.33 -7.53
CA LYS A 101 17.47 -2.32 -8.52
C LYS A 101 17.82 -3.71 -8.03
N PHE A 102 16.89 -4.64 -8.20
CA PHE A 102 17.02 -6.02 -7.72
C PHE A 102 16.69 -7.00 -8.86
N PRO A 103 17.68 -7.59 -9.52
CA PRO A 103 17.43 -8.62 -10.53
C PRO A 103 16.75 -9.85 -9.92
N GLY A 104 15.82 -10.45 -10.65
CA GLY A 104 15.19 -11.73 -10.29
C GLY A 104 14.23 -11.67 -9.10
N VAL A 105 13.61 -10.51 -8.82
CA VAL A 105 12.54 -10.45 -7.83
C VAL A 105 11.35 -11.29 -8.28
N LYS A 106 10.55 -11.75 -7.33
CA LYS A 106 9.26 -12.39 -7.60
C LYS A 106 8.18 -11.30 -7.64
N PRO A 107 7.59 -11.01 -8.81
CA PRO A 107 6.56 -9.99 -8.93
C PRO A 107 5.32 -10.32 -8.10
N TRP A 108 4.62 -9.28 -7.66
CA TRP A 108 3.32 -9.41 -7.05
C TRP A 108 2.24 -9.47 -8.14
N THR A 109 1.34 -10.44 -8.02
CA THR A 109 0.11 -10.55 -8.80
C THR A 109 -1.04 -10.99 -7.89
N ALA A 110 -2.29 -10.89 -8.34
CA ALA A 110 -3.43 -11.41 -7.59
C ALA A 110 -3.38 -12.93 -7.39
N GLU A 111 -2.71 -13.66 -8.27
CA GLU A 111 -2.56 -15.13 -8.17
C GLU A 111 -1.33 -15.53 -7.35
N THR A 112 -0.29 -14.72 -7.39
CA THR A 112 0.96 -14.95 -6.65
C THR A 112 1.36 -13.65 -5.91
N PRO A 113 0.75 -13.37 -4.75
CA PRO A 113 0.96 -12.11 -4.03
C PRO A 113 2.30 -12.12 -3.27
N ASN A 114 3.40 -12.07 -4.03
CA ASN A 114 4.74 -12.04 -3.48
C ASN A 114 5.03 -10.68 -2.85
N LEU A 115 5.35 -10.68 -1.56
CA LEU A 115 5.65 -9.47 -0.81
C LEU A 115 7.10 -9.46 -0.32
N TYR A 116 7.56 -8.26 0.03
CA TYR A 116 8.85 -8.00 0.64
C TYR A 116 8.63 -7.10 1.84
N ARG A 117 9.23 -7.43 2.98
CA ARG A 117 9.18 -6.62 4.18
C ARG A 117 10.37 -5.69 4.23
N VAL A 118 10.09 -4.40 4.19
CA VAL A 118 11.09 -3.37 4.46
C VAL A 118 11.03 -3.05 5.95
N THR A 119 12.08 -3.38 6.67
CA THR A 119 12.25 -3.05 8.09
C THR A 119 13.28 -1.93 8.20
N TYR A 120 13.01 -0.92 8.99
CA TYR A 120 13.93 0.20 9.20
C TYR A 120 13.96 0.63 10.65
N SER A 121 15.08 1.22 11.05
CA SER A 121 15.27 1.78 12.39
C SER A 121 16.19 2.98 12.36
N LEU A 122 15.88 4.00 13.16
CA LEU A 122 16.69 5.20 13.31
C LEU A 122 17.63 5.02 14.51
N ASN A 123 18.96 5.02 14.28
CA ASN A 123 19.99 4.71 15.30
C ASN A 123 19.71 3.42 16.11
N GLY A 124 19.16 2.38 15.44
CA GLY A 124 18.82 1.11 16.11
C GLY A 124 17.61 1.20 17.06
N LYS A 125 16.91 2.31 17.07
CA LYS A 125 15.70 2.54 17.89
C LYS A 125 14.48 2.71 16.98
N ASP A 126 13.28 2.59 17.55
CA ASP A 126 12.01 2.76 16.83
C ASP A 126 11.96 1.95 15.52
N THR A 127 12.15 0.63 15.66
CA THR A 127 12.09 -0.29 14.53
C THR A 127 10.67 -0.42 14.02
N ARG A 128 10.48 -0.17 12.72
CA ARG A 128 9.19 -0.31 12.03
C ARG A 128 9.35 -1.12 10.77
N SER A 129 8.23 -1.67 10.28
CA SER A 129 8.23 -2.40 9.02
C SER A 129 6.98 -2.13 8.21
N VAL A 130 7.13 -2.17 6.88
CA VAL A 130 6.05 -2.13 5.90
C VAL A 130 6.27 -3.23 4.88
N ASN A 131 5.20 -3.71 4.28
CA ASN A 131 5.29 -4.67 3.18
C ASN A 131 5.13 -3.94 1.85
N ILE A 132 5.89 -4.37 0.85
CA ILE A 132 5.81 -3.89 -0.53
C ILE A 132 5.68 -5.08 -1.48
N GLY A 133 5.09 -4.86 -2.66
CA GLY A 133 5.08 -5.82 -3.76
C GLY A 133 5.62 -5.19 -5.03
N PHE A 134 6.61 -5.80 -5.67
CA PHE A 134 7.12 -5.33 -6.95
C PHE A 134 6.10 -5.61 -8.04
N ARG A 135 5.54 -4.56 -8.64
CA ARG A 135 4.61 -4.65 -9.75
C ARG A 135 4.66 -3.42 -10.64
N SER A 136 4.28 -3.57 -11.90
CA SER A 136 3.95 -2.46 -12.78
C SER A 136 2.45 -2.45 -13.10
N VAL A 137 1.90 -1.27 -13.27
CA VAL A 137 0.54 -1.04 -13.74
C VAL A 137 0.64 -0.08 -14.92
N GLU A 138 0.10 -0.47 -16.06
CA GLU A 138 0.21 0.28 -17.30
C GLU A 138 -1.12 0.25 -18.06
N ILE A 139 -1.34 1.22 -18.90
CA ILE A 139 -2.48 1.26 -19.82
C ILE A 139 -1.90 1.15 -21.23
N ALA A 140 -2.30 0.11 -21.96
CA ALA A 140 -1.91 -0.08 -23.34
C ALA A 140 -2.67 0.90 -24.27
N ASP A 141 -2.19 1.11 -25.50
CA ASP A 141 -2.79 2.02 -26.48
C ASP A 141 -4.25 1.68 -26.79
N ASN A 142 -4.63 0.42 -26.71
CA ASN A 142 -6.00 -0.05 -26.87
C ASN A 142 -6.88 0.08 -25.61
N GLY A 143 -6.38 0.72 -24.55
CA GLY A 143 -7.07 0.92 -23.28
C GLY A 143 -7.02 -0.27 -22.32
N ALA A 144 -6.37 -1.39 -22.66
CA ALA A 144 -6.23 -2.52 -21.76
C ALA A 144 -5.30 -2.19 -20.58
N VAL A 145 -5.70 -2.59 -19.37
CA VAL A 145 -4.82 -2.48 -18.20
C VAL A 145 -3.85 -3.66 -18.18
N LEU A 146 -2.57 -3.34 -18.12
CA LEU A 146 -1.50 -4.32 -18.02
C LEU A 146 -0.97 -4.36 -16.58
N ILE A 147 -0.83 -5.55 -16.04
CA ILE A 147 -0.11 -5.82 -14.79
C ILE A 147 1.12 -6.65 -15.14
N ASN A 148 2.29 -6.11 -14.83
CA ASN A 148 3.57 -6.74 -15.16
C ASN A 148 3.66 -7.11 -16.66
N GLY A 149 3.27 -6.17 -17.55
CA GLY A 149 3.28 -6.33 -18.99
C GLY A 149 2.18 -7.23 -19.57
N ARG A 150 1.28 -7.80 -18.75
CA ARG A 150 0.22 -8.71 -19.22
C ARG A 150 -1.16 -8.08 -19.02
N ALA A 151 -2.00 -8.17 -20.06
CA ALA A 151 -3.38 -7.70 -19.98
C ALA A 151 -4.16 -8.50 -18.93
N VAL A 152 -4.85 -7.79 -18.04
CA VAL A 152 -5.63 -8.37 -16.94
C VAL A 152 -7.10 -8.01 -17.11
N LYS A 153 -7.96 -9.03 -16.94
CA LYS A 153 -9.39 -8.83 -16.84
C LYS A 153 -9.78 -8.80 -15.36
N PHE A 154 -10.27 -7.67 -14.90
CA PHE A 154 -10.73 -7.51 -13.52
C PHE A 154 -12.08 -8.20 -13.32
N LYS A 155 -12.09 -9.24 -12.50
CA LYS A 155 -13.31 -9.90 -12.01
C LYS A 155 -13.52 -9.42 -10.59
N GLY A 156 -14.42 -8.47 -10.39
CA GLY A 156 -14.51 -7.73 -9.16
C GLY A 156 -15.91 -7.58 -8.59
N VAL A 157 -15.95 -7.11 -7.35
CA VAL A 157 -17.13 -6.71 -6.61
C VAL A 157 -16.94 -5.34 -5.99
N ASN A 158 -18.04 -4.64 -5.74
CA ASN A 158 -18.04 -3.44 -4.93
C ASN A 158 -18.10 -3.82 -3.45
N ARG A 159 -17.37 -3.08 -2.61
CA ARG A 159 -17.39 -3.24 -1.16
C ARG A 159 -17.62 -1.91 -0.48
N HIS A 160 -18.60 -1.89 0.44
CA HIS A 160 -18.78 -0.81 1.41
C HIS A 160 -18.19 -1.20 2.76
N GLU A 161 -17.61 -0.24 3.48
CA GLU A 161 -17.23 -0.43 4.87
C GLU A 161 -18.48 -0.20 5.75
N ALA A 162 -19.31 -1.23 5.84
CA ALA A 162 -20.53 -1.21 6.65
C ALA A 162 -20.79 -2.58 7.27
N HIS A 163 -21.26 -2.60 8.51
CA HIS A 163 -21.66 -3.81 9.24
C HIS A 163 -22.95 -3.53 10.00
N PRO A 164 -23.90 -4.49 10.06
CA PRO A 164 -25.19 -4.27 10.72
C PRO A 164 -25.07 -3.86 12.19
N ASP A 165 -24.09 -4.40 12.93
CA ASP A 165 -23.92 -4.13 14.37
C ASP A 165 -22.94 -3.01 14.67
N TYR A 166 -21.92 -2.80 13.83
CA TYR A 166 -20.81 -1.86 14.08
C TYR A 166 -20.87 -0.61 13.20
N GLY A 167 -21.85 -0.51 12.31
CA GLY A 167 -21.93 0.61 11.37
C GLY A 167 -20.65 0.68 10.52
N ARG A 168 -19.96 1.82 10.57
CA ARG A 168 -18.70 2.04 9.82
C ARG A 168 -17.43 1.74 10.61
N ALA A 169 -17.54 1.43 11.90
CA ALA A 169 -16.41 1.05 12.74
C ALA A 169 -16.14 -0.47 12.65
N ILE A 170 -15.77 -0.94 11.47
CA ILE A 170 -15.65 -2.36 11.16
C ILE A 170 -14.45 -2.98 11.88
N PRO A 171 -14.64 -4.07 12.68
CA PRO A 171 -13.57 -4.83 13.27
C PRO A 171 -12.64 -5.48 12.23
N ARG A 172 -11.39 -5.71 12.59
CA ARG A 172 -10.40 -6.33 11.71
C ARG A 172 -10.82 -7.73 11.24
N GLU A 173 -11.45 -8.51 12.11
CA GLU A 173 -11.92 -9.87 11.85
C GLU A 173 -12.99 -9.90 10.74
N VAL A 174 -13.81 -8.86 10.66
CA VAL A 174 -14.82 -8.70 9.61
C VAL A 174 -14.14 -8.40 8.27
N MET A 175 -13.15 -7.50 8.25
CA MET A 175 -12.38 -7.21 7.03
C MET A 175 -11.64 -8.44 6.53
N GLU A 176 -11.04 -9.24 7.43
CA GLU A 176 -10.41 -10.51 7.06
C GLU A 176 -11.40 -11.50 6.47
N LYS A 177 -12.59 -11.60 7.07
CA LYS A 177 -13.65 -12.48 6.57
C LYS A 177 -14.15 -12.05 5.19
N ASP A 178 -14.32 -10.75 4.96
CA ASP A 178 -14.69 -10.21 3.65
C ASP A 178 -13.67 -10.64 2.57
N VAL A 179 -12.39 -10.42 2.82
CA VAL A 179 -11.32 -10.77 1.88
C VAL A 179 -11.26 -12.29 1.64
N GLN A 180 -11.44 -13.10 2.67
CA GLN A 180 -11.48 -14.56 2.54
C GLN A 180 -12.66 -15.01 1.68
N ILE A 181 -13.86 -14.46 1.88
CA ILE A 181 -15.04 -14.76 1.08
C ILE A 181 -14.81 -14.36 -0.38
N ILE A 182 -14.29 -13.16 -0.63
CA ILE A 182 -13.97 -12.66 -1.96
C ILE A 182 -13.03 -13.62 -2.70
N LYS A 183 -11.96 -14.04 -2.05
CA LYS A 183 -10.99 -14.99 -2.64
C LYS A 183 -11.58 -16.38 -2.85
N ALA A 184 -12.40 -16.88 -1.91
CA ALA A 184 -13.07 -18.19 -2.03
C ALA A 184 -14.01 -18.25 -3.25
N HIS A 185 -14.55 -17.11 -3.70
CA HIS A 185 -15.39 -17.01 -4.89
C HIS A 185 -14.60 -16.70 -6.18
N ASN A 186 -13.27 -16.86 -6.16
CA ASN A 186 -12.41 -16.62 -7.31
C ASN A 186 -12.52 -15.19 -7.88
N ILE A 187 -12.72 -14.23 -6.99
CA ILE A 187 -12.75 -12.80 -7.30
C ILE A 187 -11.35 -12.24 -7.13
N SER A 188 -10.89 -11.45 -8.09
CA SER A 188 -9.52 -10.90 -8.11
C SER A 188 -9.46 -9.41 -7.82
N THR A 189 -10.60 -8.71 -7.77
CA THR A 189 -10.65 -7.24 -7.69
C THR A 189 -11.74 -6.78 -6.75
N VAL A 190 -11.45 -5.72 -5.99
CA VAL A 190 -12.43 -5.03 -5.15
C VAL A 190 -12.44 -3.55 -5.50
N ARG A 191 -13.63 -2.98 -5.68
CA ARG A 191 -13.83 -1.55 -5.73
C ARG A 191 -14.25 -1.05 -4.36
N CYS A 192 -13.47 -0.11 -3.80
CA CYS A 192 -13.78 0.54 -2.53
C CYS A 192 -14.86 1.60 -2.75
N SER A 193 -16.14 1.21 -2.62
CA SER A 193 -17.29 2.08 -2.90
C SER A 193 -17.70 2.83 -1.63
N HIS A 194 -17.75 4.17 -1.62
CA HIS A 194 -17.29 5.13 -2.59
C HIS A 194 -16.30 6.08 -1.91
N TYR A 195 -15.36 5.54 -1.19
CA TYR A 195 -14.42 6.23 -0.30
C TYR A 195 -13.23 5.32 0.02
N PRO A 196 -12.08 5.86 0.42
CA PRO A 196 -10.95 5.05 0.86
C PRO A 196 -11.35 4.16 2.05
N ASN A 197 -10.93 2.91 2.00
CA ASN A 197 -11.20 1.96 3.07
C ASN A 197 -10.15 2.07 4.20
N HIS A 198 -10.36 1.34 5.29
CA HIS A 198 -9.41 1.27 6.40
C HIS A 198 -8.04 0.73 5.92
N PRO A 199 -6.88 1.30 6.34
CA PRO A 199 -5.55 0.86 5.90
C PRO A 199 -5.31 -0.65 6.02
N TYR A 200 -5.83 -1.29 7.05
CA TYR A 200 -5.73 -2.72 7.24
C TYR A 200 -6.40 -3.54 6.12
N PHE A 201 -7.45 -3.02 5.49
CA PHE A 201 -8.08 -3.68 4.34
C PHE A 201 -7.13 -3.75 3.14
N TYR A 202 -6.36 -2.69 2.88
CA TYR A 202 -5.36 -2.71 1.81
C TYR A 202 -4.21 -3.68 2.11
N GLU A 203 -3.76 -3.76 3.38
CA GLU A 203 -2.78 -4.77 3.79
C GLU A 203 -3.29 -6.20 3.54
N LEU A 204 -4.56 -6.46 3.76
CA LEU A 204 -5.20 -7.74 3.44
C LEU A 204 -5.23 -7.97 1.93
N CYS A 205 -5.59 -6.97 1.14
CA CYS A 205 -5.58 -7.07 -0.33
C CYS A 205 -4.18 -7.41 -0.87
N ASP A 206 -3.13 -6.80 -0.33
CA ASP A 206 -1.75 -7.12 -0.67
C ASP A 206 -1.39 -8.58 -0.33
N ARG A 207 -1.79 -9.05 0.85
CA ARG A 207 -1.48 -10.40 1.36
C ARG A 207 -2.27 -11.50 0.66
N TYR A 208 -3.54 -11.27 0.37
CA TYR A 208 -4.44 -12.24 -0.25
C TYR A 208 -4.42 -12.20 -1.78
N GLY A 209 -3.82 -11.18 -2.37
CA GLY A 209 -3.77 -10.99 -3.81
C GLY A 209 -5.09 -10.48 -4.37
N LEU A 210 -5.48 -9.26 -4.02
CA LEU A 210 -6.61 -8.57 -4.59
C LEU A 210 -6.16 -7.27 -5.25
N TYR A 211 -6.56 -7.04 -6.48
CA TYR A 211 -6.49 -5.71 -7.07
C TYR A 211 -7.52 -4.80 -6.41
N VAL A 212 -7.18 -3.54 -6.23
CA VAL A 212 -8.07 -2.56 -5.63
C VAL A 212 -8.30 -1.42 -6.60
N THR A 213 -9.57 -1.11 -6.86
CA THR A 213 -9.99 0.17 -7.42
C THR A 213 -10.39 1.06 -6.27
N ASP A 214 -9.47 1.92 -5.85
CA ASP A 214 -9.72 2.86 -4.75
C ASP A 214 -10.45 4.09 -5.26
N GLU A 215 -11.29 4.67 -4.41
CA GLU A 215 -12.04 5.89 -4.73
C GLU A 215 -11.72 7.00 -3.74
N ALA A 216 -11.53 8.20 -4.27
CA ALA A 216 -11.47 9.39 -3.45
C ALA A 216 -12.85 9.65 -2.80
N ASN A 217 -12.84 10.17 -1.57
CA ASN A 217 -14.08 10.49 -0.85
C ASN A 217 -14.73 11.78 -1.39
N CYS A 218 -15.18 11.74 -2.64
CA CYS A 218 -15.77 12.89 -3.32
C CYS A 218 -17.09 12.56 -4.05
N GLU A 219 -17.77 11.49 -3.67
CA GLU A 219 -19.09 11.20 -4.18
C GLU A 219 -20.14 12.19 -3.63
N ALA A 220 -20.85 12.84 -4.51
CA ALA A 220 -21.82 13.88 -4.18
C ALA A 220 -23.13 13.71 -4.97
N HIS A 221 -24.00 12.79 -4.53
CA HIS A 221 -25.28 12.50 -5.20
C HIS A 221 -26.16 13.74 -5.37
N GLY A 222 -26.22 14.63 -4.36
CA GLY A 222 -27.01 15.85 -4.43
C GLY A 222 -26.58 16.79 -5.57
N ILE A 223 -25.28 16.93 -5.80
CA ILE A 223 -24.75 17.74 -6.89
C ILE A 223 -24.97 17.05 -8.23
N ARG A 224 -24.81 15.72 -8.30
CA ARG A 224 -24.97 14.94 -9.53
C ARG A 224 -26.44 14.91 -10.02
N ASN A 225 -27.40 14.84 -9.10
CA ASN A 225 -28.83 14.77 -9.42
C ASN A 225 -29.44 16.15 -9.68
N SER A 226 -28.86 17.23 -9.14
CA SER A 226 -29.29 18.60 -9.44
C SER A 226 -28.68 19.12 -10.75
N SER A 227 -28.25 18.19 -11.64
CA SER A 227 -27.62 18.51 -12.90
C SER A 227 -26.58 19.64 -12.73
N MET A 228 -25.37 19.25 -12.28
CA MET A 228 -24.24 20.02 -12.75
C MET A 228 -24.16 19.79 -14.27
N ASP A 229 -25.11 20.35 -14.95
CA ASP A 229 -24.91 20.72 -16.32
C ASP A 229 -23.85 21.81 -16.32
N ILE A 230 -22.61 21.38 -16.54
CA ILE A 230 -21.45 22.27 -16.60
C ILE A 230 -21.65 23.32 -17.69
N SER A 231 -22.66 23.16 -18.55
CA SER A 231 -23.09 24.16 -19.53
C SER A 231 -23.92 25.29 -18.94
N ARG A 232 -24.46 25.16 -17.72
CA ARG A 232 -25.23 26.22 -17.05
C ARG A 232 -24.31 27.21 -16.36
N LYS A 233 -24.50 28.48 -16.69
CA LYS A 233 -23.78 29.59 -16.05
C LYS A 233 -24.06 29.59 -14.53
N PRO A 234 -23.07 29.93 -13.68
CA PRO A 234 -23.27 29.99 -12.20
C PRO A 234 -24.44 30.84 -11.70
N SER A 235 -24.87 31.84 -12.49
CA SER A 235 -26.01 32.72 -12.20
C SER A 235 -27.39 32.04 -12.32
N GLU A 236 -27.47 30.85 -12.87
CA GLU A 236 -28.74 30.12 -13.05
C GLU A 236 -29.02 29.10 -11.93
N HIS A 237 -28.06 28.91 -11.00
CA HIS A 237 -28.28 28.14 -9.77
C HIS A 237 -28.94 29.02 -8.70
N LYS A 238 -30.24 29.24 -8.81
CA LYS A 238 -31.03 29.72 -7.69
C LYS A 238 -31.34 28.51 -6.83
N GLY A 239 -30.73 28.49 -5.60
CA GLY A 239 -30.80 27.49 -4.57
C GLY A 239 -32.16 27.12 -4.05
#